data_45819dc54df6ccaed0a74762c8032c7e
#
_entry.id   45819dc54df6ccaed0a74762c8032c7e
#
_cell.length_a   1.000
_cell.length_b   1.000
_cell.length_c   1.000
_cell.angle_alpha   90.00
_cell.angle_beta   90.00
_cell.angle_gamma   90.00
#
_symmetry.space_group_name_H-M   'P 1'
#
loop_
_entity.id
_entity.type
_entity.pdbx_description
1 polymer ?
#
loop_
_entity_poly.entity_id
_entity_poly.type
_entity_poly.pdbx_seq_one_letter_code
_entity_poly.pdbx_strand_id
1 'polypeptide(L)'
;MEDFNTDPKPGRLILPLVLIGMIATTYTFVRSIEEEPITEEVAVEEPVTEEVPLKPQDTTTTTTTIPREILVYIEELISEKATADQLGQKVIETNNRWDNKDVTYQEDQEEFKDNITDAKQFNLTITQPGPPDSNTTLLTAHTELMTIANNIYQDTEELFEGLMASDTGEKRNTALESFNTNIKLLKQKIDLIVNSISNS
;
A
#
# COMPACT_ATOMS: atom_id res chain seq x y z
N MET A 1 -33.23 -25.11 -31.42
CA MET A 1 -31.78 -25.35 -31.16
C MET A 1 -31.14 -23.99 -31.29
N GLU A 2 -30.88 -23.33 -30.14
CA GLU A 2 -30.22 -22.04 -30.08
C GLU A 2 -28.74 -22.30 -29.90
N ASP A 3 -27.94 -21.86 -30.88
CA ASP A 3 -26.48 -21.92 -30.83
C ASP A 3 -25.98 -20.90 -29.81
N PHE A 4 -25.51 -21.38 -28.65
CA PHE A 4 -24.77 -20.55 -27.71
C PHE A 4 -23.40 -20.19 -28.32
N ASN A 5 -23.28 -18.94 -28.77
CA ASN A 5 -22.03 -18.36 -29.21
C ASN A 5 -21.07 -18.25 -28.00
N THR A 6 -20.09 -19.14 -27.94
CA THR A 6 -19.09 -19.27 -26.85
C THR A 6 -17.80 -18.53 -27.15
N ASP A 7 -17.82 -17.47 -27.94
CA ASP A 7 -16.59 -16.69 -28.18
C ASP A 7 -16.15 -15.97 -26.90
N PRO A 8 -14.96 -16.26 -26.36
CA PRO A 8 -14.48 -15.60 -25.14
C PRO A 8 -14.21 -14.13 -25.42
N LYS A 9 -14.90 -13.25 -24.70
CA LYS A 9 -14.67 -11.81 -24.77
C LYS A 9 -13.19 -11.51 -24.54
N PRO A 10 -12.49 -10.78 -25.43
CA PRO A 10 -11.04 -10.58 -25.37
C PRO A 10 -10.52 -9.96 -24.05
N GLY A 11 -11.37 -9.20 -23.34
CA GLY A 11 -11.01 -8.62 -22.04
C GLY A 11 -10.74 -9.63 -20.91
N ARG A 12 -11.28 -10.86 -20.99
CA ARG A 12 -11.05 -11.89 -19.95
C ARG A 12 -9.66 -12.52 -20.00
N LEU A 13 -8.95 -12.41 -21.12
CA LEU A 13 -7.60 -12.96 -21.30
C LEU A 13 -6.50 -11.93 -21.01
N ILE A 14 -6.81 -10.63 -21.08
CA ILE A 14 -5.82 -9.55 -20.90
C ILE A 14 -5.45 -9.40 -19.41
N LEU A 15 -6.42 -9.50 -18.51
CA LEU A 15 -6.22 -9.30 -17.08
C LEU A 15 -5.22 -10.28 -16.45
N PRO A 16 -5.33 -11.61 -16.64
CA PRO A 16 -4.34 -12.55 -16.10
C PRO A 16 -2.95 -12.41 -16.76
N LEU A 17 -2.88 -11.95 -18.01
CA LEU A 17 -1.62 -11.76 -18.72
C LEU A 17 -0.84 -10.54 -18.20
N VAL A 18 -1.54 -9.47 -17.84
CA VAL A 18 -0.96 -8.28 -17.18
C VAL A 18 -0.46 -8.63 -15.78
N LEU A 19 -1.22 -9.43 -15.02
CA LEU A 19 -0.83 -9.85 -13.68
C LEU A 19 0.45 -10.71 -13.69
N ILE A 20 0.55 -11.66 -14.64
CA ILE A 20 1.75 -12.48 -14.84
C ILE A 20 2.95 -11.61 -15.25
N GLY A 21 2.74 -10.60 -16.08
CA GLY A 21 3.78 -9.65 -16.48
C GLY A 21 4.33 -8.84 -15.31
N MET A 22 3.47 -8.36 -14.40
CA MET A 22 3.88 -7.63 -13.19
C MET A 22 4.68 -8.51 -12.23
N ILE A 23 4.26 -9.75 -12.00
CA ILE A 23 4.98 -10.69 -11.13
C ILE A 23 6.36 -11.03 -11.73
N ALA A 24 6.47 -11.22 -13.04
CA ALA A 24 7.73 -11.52 -13.70
C ALA A 24 8.73 -10.35 -13.63
N THR A 25 8.27 -9.11 -13.79
CA THR A 25 9.13 -7.91 -13.69
C THR A 25 9.63 -7.68 -12.27
N THR A 26 8.78 -7.91 -11.26
CA THR A 26 9.18 -7.80 -9.85
C THR A 26 10.21 -8.87 -9.49
N TYR A 27 10.02 -10.09 -9.95
CA TYR A 27 10.96 -11.19 -9.68
C TYR A 27 12.35 -10.97 -10.31
N THR A 28 12.40 -10.46 -11.55
CA THR A 28 13.69 -10.14 -12.22
C THR A 28 14.40 -8.97 -11.56
N PHE A 29 13.67 -7.97 -11.03
CA PHE A 29 14.25 -6.82 -10.34
C PHE A 29 14.87 -7.23 -9.00
N VAL A 30 14.17 -8.06 -8.20
CA VAL A 30 14.69 -8.57 -6.92
C VAL A 30 15.93 -9.43 -7.13
N ARG A 31 15.97 -10.27 -8.17
CA ARG A 31 17.13 -11.11 -8.46
C ARG A 31 18.35 -10.32 -8.97
N SER A 32 18.13 -9.18 -9.62
CA SER A 32 19.21 -8.29 -10.10
C SER A 32 19.94 -7.58 -8.95
N ILE A 33 19.32 -7.46 -7.76
CA ILE A 33 19.94 -6.85 -6.58
C ILE A 33 20.84 -7.86 -5.82
N GLU A 34 20.62 -9.18 -6.01
CA GLU A 34 21.39 -10.23 -5.33
C GLU A 34 22.73 -10.59 -6.01
N GLU A 35 23.02 -10.08 -7.21
CA GLU A 35 24.22 -10.47 -8.00
C GLU A 35 25.20 -9.31 -8.25
N GLU A 36 25.51 -8.45 -7.28
CA GLU A 36 26.73 -7.62 -7.38
C GLU A 36 27.91 -8.33 -6.71
N PRO A 37 28.92 -8.80 -7.46
CA PRO A 37 30.10 -9.38 -6.87
C PRO A 37 30.98 -8.31 -6.22
N ILE A 38 31.33 -8.53 -4.95
CA ILE A 38 32.33 -7.77 -4.23
C ILE A 38 33.67 -7.96 -4.94
N THR A 39 34.14 -6.94 -5.62
CA THR A 39 35.50 -6.93 -6.18
C THR A 39 36.47 -6.52 -5.09
N GLU A 40 37.19 -7.50 -4.58
CA GLU A 40 38.36 -7.34 -3.74
C GLU A 40 39.51 -6.70 -4.54
N GLU A 41 39.91 -5.47 -4.24
CA GLU A 41 41.10 -4.88 -4.82
C GLU A 41 42.27 -4.96 -3.82
N VAL A 42 43.28 -5.65 -4.31
CA VAL A 42 44.52 -6.07 -3.66
C VAL A 42 45.43 -4.87 -3.37
N ALA A 43 46.04 -4.91 -2.21
CA ALA A 43 47.04 -4.00 -1.67
C ALA A 43 48.27 -3.82 -2.55
N VAL A 44 48.84 -2.60 -2.54
CA VAL A 44 50.25 -2.33 -2.87
C VAL A 44 50.87 -1.47 -1.77
N GLU A 45 52.10 -1.89 -1.37
CA GLU A 45 52.97 -1.52 -0.27
C GLU A 45 53.41 -0.05 -0.22
N GLU A 46 53.63 0.36 0.98
CA GLU A 46 54.39 1.35 1.73
C GLU A 46 55.43 2.26 1.01
N PRO A 47 55.84 3.44 1.63
CA PRO A 47 56.73 3.39 2.77
C PRO A 47 56.49 4.39 3.92
N VAL A 48 56.96 3.94 5.05
CA VAL A 48 57.18 4.51 6.39
C VAL A 48 57.61 5.97 6.41
N THR A 49 56.99 6.81 7.27
CA THR A 49 57.62 7.92 7.97
C THR A 49 56.95 8.21 9.31
N GLU A 50 57.78 8.22 10.36
CA GLU A 50 57.71 8.54 11.76
C GLU A 50 56.55 9.29 12.38
N GLU A 51 56.17 8.71 13.49
CA GLU A 51 55.48 9.07 14.74
C GLU A 51 55.18 10.53 15.08
N VAL A 52 53.90 10.75 15.44
CA VAL A 52 53.49 11.56 16.60
C VAL A 52 52.26 10.87 17.23
N PRO A 53 52.22 10.57 18.55
CA PRO A 53 51.09 9.87 19.17
C PRO A 53 49.96 10.84 19.45
N LEU A 54 48.99 10.93 18.53
CA LEU A 54 47.68 11.49 18.79
C LEU A 54 46.78 10.38 19.30
N LYS A 55 46.40 10.53 20.59
CA LYS A 55 45.41 9.74 21.30
C LYS A 55 44.22 9.41 20.39
N PRO A 56 43.83 8.14 20.22
CA PRO A 56 42.64 7.79 19.45
C PRO A 56 41.43 8.32 20.19
N GLN A 57 40.76 9.28 19.57
CA GLN A 57 39.42 9.64 19.92
C GLN A 57 38.54 8.58 19.26
N ASP A 58 38.14 7.57 20.05
CA ASP A 58 37.16 6.57 19.63
C ASP A 58 35.85 7.29 19.25
N THR A 59 35.79 7.71 18.01
CA THR A 59 34.51 8.08 17.40
C THR A 59 33.82 6.76 17.05
N THR A 60 33.17 6.16 18.05
CA THR A 60 32.26 5.04 17.80
C THR A 60 31.09 5.59 17.01
N THR A 61 31.22 5.57 15.70
CA THR A 61 30.08 5.80 14.82
C THR A 61 29.16 4.58 15.00
N THR A 62 28.19 4.70 15.90
CA THR A 62 27.14 3.70 16.07
C THR A 62 26.27 3.76 14.82
N THR A 63 26.60 2.98 13.81
CA THR A 63 25.71 2.76 12.68
C THR A 63 24.53 1.96 13.20
N THR A 64 23.44 2.65 13.51
CA THR A 64 22.19 2.00 13.93
C THR A 64 21.64 1.26 12.71
N THR A 65 21.89 -0.04 12.64
CA THR A 65 21.33 -0.88 11.58
C THR A 65 19.86 -1.14 11.91
N ILE A 66 18.95 -0.69 11.05
CA ILE A 66 17.52 -0.96 11.22
C ILE A 66 17.29 -2.48 11.17
N PRO A 67 16.61 -3.08 12.16
CA PRO A 67 16.30 -4.50 12.16
C PRO A 67 15.52 -4.93 10.90
N ARG A 68 15.85 -6.11 10.36
CA ARG A 68 15.21 -6.62 9.14
C ARG A 68 13.68 -6.69 9.23
N GLU A 69 13.16 -7.05 10.39
CA GLU A 69 11.71 -7.12 10.64
C GLU A 69 11.02 -5.77 10.46
N ILE A 70 11.70 -4.69 10.86
CA ILE A 70 11.19 -3.33 10.68
C ILE A 70 11.24 -2.93 9.20
N LEU A 71 12.28 -3.34 8.46
CA LEU A 71 12.35 -3.08 7.00
C LEU A 71 11.21 -3.77 6.26
N VAL A 72 10.92 -5.03 6.58
CA VAL A 72 9.79 -5.77 6.00
C VAL A 72 8.46 -5.06 6.29
N TYR A 73 8.24 -4.65 7.52
CA TYR A 73 7.04 -3.89 7.89
C TYR A 73 6.90 -2.58 7.12
N ILE A 74 8.00 -1.84 6.88
CA ILE A 74 7.99 -0.62 6.05
C ILE A 74 7.60 -0.94 4.61
N GLU A 75 8.16 -2.00 4.02
CA GLU A 75 7.85 -2.42 2.65
C GLU A 75 6.36 -2.78 2.51
N GLU A 76 5.81 -3.47 3.49
CA GLU A 76 4.37 -3.77 3.56
C GLU A 76 3.53 -2.49 3.63
N LEU A 77 3.87 -1.53 4.50
CA LEU A 77 3.16 -0.26 4.60
C LEU A 77 3.20 0.55 3.29
N ILE A 78 4.33 0.54 2.58
CA ILE A 78 4.46 1.20 1.27
C ILE A 78 3.54 0.52 0.24
N SER A 79 3.47 -0.82 0.26
CA SER A 79 2.55 -1.58 -0.60
C SER A 79 1.09 -1.26 -0.27
N GLU A 80 0.73 -1.21 1.01
CA GLU A 80 -0.62 -0.89 1.45
C GLU A 80 -1.02 0.57 1.10
N LYS A 81 -0.08 1.50 1.11
CA LYS A 81 -0.32 2.87 0.63
C LYS A 81 -0.71 2.87 -0.85
N ALA A 82 -0.05 2.06 -1.68
CA ALA A 82 -0.39 1.94 -3.10
C ALA A 82 -1.77 1.29 -3.30
N THR A 83 -2.10 0.27 -2.49
CA THR A 83 -3.42 -0.37 -2.48
C THR A 83 -4.52 0.62 -2.08
N ALA A 84 -4.27 1.46 -1.08
CA ALA A 84 -5.20 2.53 -0.68
C ALA A 84 -5.44 3.55 -1.80
N ASP A 85 -4.42 3.90 -2.58
CA ASP A 85 -4.58 4.78 -3.75
C ASP A 85 -5.46 4.15 -4.83
N GLN A 86 -5.26 2.87 -5.12
CA GLN A 86 -6.07 2.12 -6.09
C GLN A 86 -7.54 2.02 -5.64
N LEU A 87 -7.77 1.69 -4.37
CA LEU A 87 -9.10 1.66 -3.80
C LEU A 87 -9.78 3.04 -3.88
N GLY A 88 -9.03 4.10 -3.51
CA GLY A 88 -9.52 5.47 -3.60
C GLY A 88 -9.95 5.86 -5.00
N GLN A 89 -9.13 5.55 -6.01
CA GLN A 89 -9.45 5.82 -7.41
C GLN A 89 -10.68 5.04 -7.87
N LYS A 90 -10.77 3.75 -7.54
CA LYS A 90 -11.90 2.89 -7.92
C LYS A 90 -13.22 3.40 -7.35
N VAL A 91 -13.26 3.74 -6.05
CA VAL A 91 -14.47 4.26 -5.40
C VAL A 91 -14.92 5.60 -6.00
N ILE A 92 -13.98 6.51 -6.27
CA ILE A 92 -14.26 7.79 -6.92
C ILE A 92 -14.81 7.57 -8.34
N GLU A 93 -14.22 6.65 -9.11
CA GLU A 93 -14.66 6.33 -10.47
C GLU A 93 -16.07 5.75 -10.48
N THR A 94 -16.37 4.79 -9.61
CA THR A 94 -17.72 4.23 -9.44
C THR A 94 -18.73 5.35 -9.15
N ASN A 95 -18.43 6.22 -8.18
CA ASN A 95 -19.32 7.31 -7.83
C ASN A 95 -19.53 8.31 -8.99
N ASN A 96 -18.48 8.64 -9.76
CA ASN A 96 -18.57 9.53 -10.91
C ASN A 96 -19.39 8.92 -12.05
N ARG A 97 -19.28 7.61 -12.29
CA ARG A 97 -20.07 6.92 -13.33
C ARG A 97 -21.56 6.97 -13.01
N TRP A 98 -21.93 6.82 -11.75
CA TRP A 98 -23.31 7.03 -11.30
C TRP A 98 -23.78 8.46 -11.53
N ASP A 99 -23.02 9.45 -11.10
CA ASP A 99 -23.40 10.87 -11.22
C ASP A 99 -23.55 11.30 -12.68
N ASN A 100 -22.71 10.78 -13.57
CA ASN A 100 -22.76 11.01 -15.02
C ASN A 100 -23.85 10.21 -15.74
N LYS A 101 -24.50 9.26 -15.04
CA LYS A 101 -25.48 8.32 -15.62
C LYS A 101 -24.88 7.41 -16.70
N ASP A 102 -23.61 7.03 -16.52
CA ASP A 102 -22.87 6.16 -17.44
C ASP A 102 -23.16 4.67 -17.19
N VAL A 103 -23.88 4.36 -16.10
CA VAL A 103 -24.24 3.01 -15.66
C VAL A 103 -25.72 2.92 -15.31
N THR A 104 -26.28 1.73 -15.41
CA THR A 104 -27.60 1.44 -14.86
C THR A 104 -27.55 1.31 -13.35
N TYR A 105 -28.68 1.49 -12.67
CA TYR A 105 -28.77 1.32 -11.21
C TYR A 105 -28.30 -0.07 -10.74
N GLN A 106 -28.58 -1.12 -11.52
CA GLN A 106 -28.16 -2.47 -11.19
C GLN A 106 -26.63 -2.65 -11.31
N GLU A 107 -26.03 -2.14 -12.38
CA GLU A 107 -24.57 -2.18 -12.57
C GLU A 107 -23.87 -1.40 -11.47
N ASP A 108 -24.38 -0.24 -11.11
CA ASP A 108 -23.82 0.59 -10.04
C ASP A 108 -23.89 -0.10 -8.67
N GLN A 109 -25.02 -0.74 -8.36
CA GLN A 109 -25.11 -1.53 -7.13
C GLN A 109 -24.06 -2.66 -7.07
N GLU A 110 -23.74 -3.30 -8.17
CA GLU A 110 -22.71 -4.34 -8.24
C GLU A 110 -21.31 -3.72 -8.01
N GLU A 111 -21.02 -2.58 -8.64
CA GLU A 111 -19.74 -1.88 -8.46
C GLU A 111 -19.54 -1.39 -7.02
N PHE A 112 -20.56 -0.86 -6.37
CA PHE A 112 -20.47 -0.48 -4.95
C PHE A 112 -20.23 -1.67 -4.03
N LYS A 113 -20.84 -2.82 -4.29
CA LYS A 113 -20.59 -4.07 -3.54
C LYS A 113 -19.16 -4.59 -3.75
N ASP A 114 -18.64 -4.45 -4.95
CA ASP A 114 -17.24 -4.78 -5.25
C ASP A 114 -16.29 -3.85 -4.48
N ASN A 115 -16.60 -2.56 -4.40
CA ASN A 115 -15.83 -1.60 -3.60
C ASN A 115 -15.85 -1.94 -2.10
N ILE A 116 -17.00 -2.36 -1.56
CA ILE A 116 -17.10 -2.85 -0.16
C ILE A 116 -16.22 -4.09 0.05
N THR A 117 -16.23 -5.01 -0.92
CA THR A 117 -15.40 -6.23 -0.85
C THR A 117 -13.92 -5.89 -0.85
N ASP A 118 -13.49 -4.98 -1.71
CA ASP A 118 -12.10 -4.53 -1.80
C ASP A 118 -11.68 -3.76 -0.55
N ALA A 119 -12.53 -2.87 -0.02
CA ALA A 119 -12.26 -2.13 1.21
C ALA A 119 -12.18 -3.07 2.43
N LYS A 120 -13.02 -4.10 2.49
CA LYS A 120 -12.94 -5.13 3.52
C LYS A 120 -11.63 -5.91 3.45
N GLN A 121 -11.22 -6.31 2.24
CA GLN A 121 -9.95 -7.00 2.05
C GLN A 121 -8.78 -6.11 2.45
N PHE A 122 -8.80 -4.84 2.04
CA PHE A 122 -7.80 -3.84 2.43
C PHE A 122 -7.71 -3.69 3.96
N ASN A 123 -8.84 -3.59 4.67
CA ASN A 123 -8.87 -3.53 6.13
C ASN A 123 -8.24 -4.77 6.78
N LEU A 124 -8.44 -5.96 6.19
CA LEU A 124 -7.82 -7.20 6.68
C LEU A 124 -6.30 -7.22 6.45
N THR A 125 -5.81 -6.70 5.31
CA THR A 125 -4.37 -6.65 5.02
C THR A 125 -3.63 -5.67 5.93
N ILE A 126 -4.21 -4.51 6.23
CA ILE A 126 -3.64 -3.58 7.23
C ILE A 126 -3.59 -4.21 8.64
N THR A 127 -4.51 -5.11 8.96
CA THR A 127 -4.57 -5.75 10.28
C THR A 127 -3.49 -6.81 10.46
N GLN A 128 -2.96 -7.40 9.36
CA GLN A 128 -2.00 -8.51 9.39
C GLN A 128 -1.02 -8.45 8.21
N PRO A 129 0.30 -8.58 8.45
CA PRO A 129 0.99 -8.64 9.73
C PRO A 129 1.17 -7.25 10.36
N GLY A 130 1.20 -7.17 11.68
CA GLY A 130 1.51 -5.95 12.42
C GLY A 130 3.03 -5.71 12.53
N PRO A 131 3.45 -4.59 13.15
CA PRO A 131 4.85 -4.31 13.43
C PRO A 131 5.41 -5.31 14.45
N PRO A 132 6.75 -5.44 14.56
CA PRO A 132 7.38 -6.27 15.59
C PRO A 132 6.93 -5.90 17.01
N ASP A 133 6.58 -6.90 17.82
CA ASP A 133 6.05 -6.73 19.19
C ASP A 133 6.97 -5.95 20.12
N SER A 134 8.27 -5.93 19.83
CA SER A 134 9.30 -5.23 20.61
C SER A 134 9.21 -3.70 20.48
N ASN A 135 8.48 -3.16 19.52
CA ASN A 135 8.40 -1.71 19.27
C ASN A 135 7.01 -1.15 19.61
N THR A 136 6.84 -0.72 20.86
CA THR A 136 5.57 -0.18 21.37
C THR A 136 5.10 1.08 20.62
N THR A 137 6.01 1.90 20.12
CA THR A 137 5.68 3.12 19.36
C THR A 137 5.07 2.73 18.00
N LEU A 138 5.66 1.75 17.31
CA LEU A 138 5.11 1.24 16.05
C LEU A 138 3.78 0.53 16.27
N LEU A 139 3.62 -0.23 17.35
CA LEU A 139 2.34 -0.87 17.71
C LEU A 139 1.22 0.16 17.88
N THR A 140 1.50 1.26 18.58
CA THR A 140 0.51 2.34 18.76
C THR A 140 0.16 2.99 17.41
N ALA A 141 1.15 3.31 16.59
CA ALA A 141 0.94 3.91 15.28
C ALA A 141 0.18 2.97 14.33
N HIS A 142 0.46 1.66 14.39
CA HIS A 142 -0.25 0.65 13.62
C HIS A 142 -1.71 0.51 14.04
N THR A 143 -2.00 0.57 15.35
CA THR A 143 -3.39 0.55 15.86
C THR A 143 -4.21 1.72 15.30
N GLU A 144 -3.58 2.89 15.12
CA GLU A 144 -4.23 4.03 14.47
C GLU A 144 -4.49 3.76 12.98
N LEU A 145 -3.54 3.12 12.26
CA LEU A 145 -3.76 2.70 10.86
C LEU A 145 -4.93 1.72 10.73
N MET A 146 -5.02 0.72 11.62
CA MET A 146 -6.14 -0.22 11.66
C MET A 146 -7.48 0.48 11.86
N THR A 147 -7.52 1.48 12.74
CA THR A 147 -8.72 2.28 12.98
C THR A 147 -9.14 3.06 11.73
N ILE A 148 -8.18 3.69 11.03
CA ILE A 148 -8.46 4.43 9.80
C ILE A 148 -8.90 3.48 8.68
N ALA A 149 -8.26 2.32 8.54
CA ALA A 149 -8.64 1.31 7.54
C ALA A 149 -10.06 0.77 7.79
N ASN A 150 -10.43 0.57 9.04
CA ASN A 150 -11.80 0.20 9.40
C ASN A 150 -12.81 1.32 9.06
N ASN A 151 -12.46 2.57 9.27
CA ASN A 151 -13.32 3.70 8.88
C ASN A 151 -13.49 3.75 7.35
N ILE A 152 -12.43 3.53 6.57
CA ILE A 152 -12.49 3.43 5.10
C ILE A 152 -13.48 2.33 4.67
N TYR A 153 -13.43 1.15 5.31
CA TYR A 153 -14.38 0.09 5.05
C TYR A 153 -15.82 0.51 5.39
N GLN A 154 -16.06 1.13 6.54
CA GLN A 154 -17.38 1.64 6.93
C GLN A 154 -17.90 2.71 5.97
N ASP A 155 -17.05 3.64 5.55
CA ASP A 155 -17.42 4.68 4.57
C ASP A 155 -17.88 4.06 3.24
N THR A 156 -17.29 2.93 2.79
CA THR A 156 -17.76 2.24 1.57
C THR A 156 -19.11 1.58 1.76
N GLU A 157 -19.42 1.06 2.95
CA GLU A 157 -20.76 0.57 3.29
C GLU A 157 -21.78 1.73 3.30
N GLU A 158 -21.43 2.87 3.91
CA GLU A 158 -22.28 4.06 3.95
C GLU A 158 -22.51 4.67 2.55
N LEU A 159 -21.52 4.60 1.65
CA LEU A 159 -21.67 4.99 0.24
C LEU A 159 -22.75 4.15 -0.45
N PHE A 160 -22.71 2.83 -0.26
CA PHE A 160 -23.74 1.93 -0.81
C PHE A 160 -25.11 2.19 -0.19
N GLU A 161 -25.19 2.41 1.13
CA GLU A 161 -26.43 2.78 1.78
C GLU A 161 -26.97 4.13 1.27
N GLY A 162 -26.08 5.09 1.00
CA GLY A 162 -26.42 6.38 0.41
C GLY A 162 -26.96 6.25 -1.04
N LEU A 163 -26.43 5.29 -1.83
CA LEU A 163 -26.97 4.96 -3.14
C LEU A 163 -28.42 4.44 -3.05
N MET A 164 -28.71 3.64 -1.98
CA MET A 164 -30.03 3.07 -1.74
C MET A 164 -31.01 4.04 -1.08
N ALA A 165 -30.51 5.17 -0.57
CA ALA A 165 -31.35 6.13 0.13
C ALA A 165 -32.29 6.89 -0.83
N SER A 166 -33.49 7.22 -0.35
CA SER A 166 -34.46 8.02 -1.09
C SER A 166 -34.24 9.53 -0.91
N ASP A 167 -33.00 9.93 -0.64
CA ASP A 167 -32.62 11.33 -0.49
C ASP A 167 -32.09 11.94 -1.79
N THR A 168 -31.64 13.18 -1.75
CA THR A 168 -31.05 13.90 -2.88
C THR A 168 -29.57 13.56 -3.10
N GLY A 169 -29.07 12.44 -2.53
CA GLY A 169 -27.68 12.02 -2.56
C GLY A 169 -26.83 12.63 -1.44
N GLU A 170 -27.42 13.29 -0.45
CA GLU A 170 -26.70 13.92 0.66
C GLU A 170 -25.92 12.90 1.50
N LYS A 171 -26.57 11.76 1.83
CA LYS A 171 -25.92 10.68 2.59
C LYS A 171 -24.70 10.15 1.84
N ARG A 172 -24.83 9.87 0.54
CA ARG A 172 -23.74 9.37 -0.30
C ARG A 172 -22.60 10.38 -0.40
N ASN A 173 -22.89 11.66 -0.62
CA ASN A 173 -21.87 12.71 -0.71
C ASN A 173 -21.09 12.86 0.61
N THR A 174 -21.77 12.80 1.75
CA THR A 174 -21.14 12.83 3.08
C THR A 174 -20.21 11.62 3.27
N ALA A 175 -20.65 10.43 2.91
CA ALA A 175 -19.83 9.23 3.00
C ALA A 175 -18.62 9.30 2.05
N LEU A 176 -18.76 9.86 0.85
CA LEU A 176 -17.66 10.05 -0.10
C LEU A 176 -16.61 11.04 0.43
N GLU A 177 -17.04 12.11 1.08
CA GLU A 177 -16.14 13.08 1.70
C GLU A 177 -15.36 12.45 2.88
N SER A 178 -16.05 11.66 3.72
CA SER A 178 -15.44 10.89 4.80
C SER A 178 -14.42 9.90 4.28
N PHE A 179 -14.79 9.10 3.28
CA PHE A 179 -13.91 8.14 2.60
C PHE A 179 -12.63 8.79 2.09
N ASN A 180 -12.75 9.89 1.33
CA ASN A 180 -11.61 10.61 0.78
C ASN A 180 -10.69 11.17 1.88
N THR A 181 -11.28 11.63 2.97
CA THR A 181 -10.55 12.14 4.14
C THR A 181 -9.77 11.01 4.81
N ASN A 182 -10.40 9.84 5.00
CA ASN A 182 -9.77 8.69 5.63
C ASN A 182 -8.66 8.08 4.74
N ILE A 183 -8.83 7.98 3.42
CA ILE A 183 -7.77 7.59 2.48
C ILE A 183 -6.55 8.52 2.60
N LYS A 184 -6.78 9.84 2.60
CA LYS A 184 -5.71 10.82 2.75
C LYS A 184 -4.99 10.69 4.10
N LEU A 185 -5.75 10.54 5.19
CA LEU A 185 -5.23 10.39 6.54
C LEU A 185 -4.39 9.12 6.69
N LEU A 186 -4.84 7.99 6.14
CA LEU A 186 -4.10 6.73 6.13
C LEU A 186 -2.73 6.91 5.47
N LYS A 187 -2.71 7.49 4.27
CA LYS A 187 -1.46 7.71 3.51
C LYS A 187 -0.49 8.62 4.26
N GLN A 188 -0.98 9.70 4.84
CA GLN A 188 -0.17 10.61 5.67
C GLN A 188 0.40 9.88 6.89
N LYS A 189 -0.38 9.01 7.53
CA LYS A 189 0.07 8.25 8.69
C LYS A 189 1.14 7.24 8.31
N ILE A 190 0.99 6.54 7.19
CA ILE A 190 2.02 5.65 6.66
C ILE A 190 3.32 6.43 6.40
N ASP A 191 3.25 7.58 5.73
CA ASP A 191 4.42 8.40 5.46
C ASP A 191 5.13 8.86 6.76
N LEU A 192 4.38 9.22 7.79
CA LEU A 192 4.94 9.58 9.09
C LEU A 192 5.69 8.40 9.74
N ILE A 193 5.12 7.19 9.69
CA ILE A 193 5.76 5.98 10.23
C ILE A 193 7.05 5.69 9.47
N VAL A 194 7.00 5.63 8.15
CA VAL A 194 8.16 5.34 7.29
C VAL A 194 9.29 6.37 7.53
N ASN A 195 8.95 7.67 7.54
CA ASN A 195 9.93 8.73 7.77
C ASN A 195 10.53 8.70 9.17
N SER A 196 9.75 8.35 10.20
CA SER A 196 10.23 8.29 11.58
C SER A 196 11.29 7.20 11.77
N ILE A 197 11.16 6.08 11.05
CA ILE A 197 12.10 4.96 11.10
C ILE A 197 13.34 5.26 10.27
N SER A 198 13.19 5.87 9.08
CA SER A 198 14.30 6.18 8.18
C SER A 198 15.25 7.26 8.73
N ASN A 199 14.80 8.05 9.70
CA ASN A 199 15.58 9.13 10.32
C ASN A 199 16.11 8.78 11.73
N SER A 200 15.94 7.53 12.20
CA SER A 200 16.40 7.02 13.50
C SER A 200 17.73 6.31 13.39
#